data_c14a303e263959227b42b92b02165b6a
#
_entry.id   c14a303e263959227b42b92b02165b6a
#
_cell.length_a   1.000
_cell.length_b   1.000
_cell.length_c   1.000
_cell.angle_alpha   90.00
_cell.angle_beta   90.00
_cell.angle_gamma   90.00
#
_symmetry.space_group_name_H-M   'P 1'
#
loop_
_entity.id
_entity.type
_entity.pdbx_description
1 polymer ?
#
loop_
_entity_poly.entity_id
_entity_poly.type
_entity_poly.pdbx_seq_one_letter_code
_entity_poly.pdbx_strand_id
1 'polypeptide(L)'
;MVTPSWAARLKAGLSGLFARKIDAALFEELGNTLLQADCGVAATQALIASLRQQNPVDGAALRRALRDAVTNLLSPLQRELDTSRAKPFVIMIAGVNGSGKTTSIGKLARWLQSQGKSVLLAAGDTFRAAAREQLADWGARNGVTVISQASGDPGAVVFDALGAARARGADVVIADTAGRLPTQLHLMEEIRKVKRVAARAQAGAPHEVLLVLDANTGQNSLAQVKAFDDALGLTGLIVTKLDGTAKGGTLCGIAKERPIPVLFIGVGEGIDDLRPFVAREFAEALIG
;
A
#
# COMPACT_ATOMS: atom_id res chain seq x y z
N MET A 1 0.35 0.23 24.33
CA MET A 1 0.63 0.41 22.88
C MET A 1 1.10 1.83 22.65
N VAL A 2 2.30 2.04 22.12
CA VAL A 2 2.79 3.37 21.76
C VAL A 2 2.02 3.83 20.53
N THR A 3 1.34 4.99 20.61
CA THR A 3 0.63 5.57 19.46
C THR A 3 1.64 5.86 18.35
N PRO A 4 1.46 5.35 17.12
CA PRO A 4 2.36 5.65 16.02
C PRO A 4 2.44 7.17 15.79
N SER A 5 3.63 7.70 15.54
CA SER A 5 3.87 9.15 15.37
C SER A 5 3.03 9.78 14.25
N TRP A 6 2.68 9.01 13.22
CA TRP A 6 1.86 9.45 12.08
C TRP A 6 0.42 9.81 12.45
N ALA A 7 -0.14 9.19 13.48
CA ALA A 7 -1.49 9.49 13.95
C ALA A 7 -1.57 10.73 14.84
N ALA A 8 -0.44 11.20 15.36
CA ALA A 8 -0.41 12.26 16.38
C ALA A 8 -1.00 13.60 15.91
N ARG A 9 -0.79 13.99 14.65
CA ARG A 9 -1.28 15.28 14.12
C ARG A 9 -2.79 15.32 13.90
N LEU A 10 -3.37 14.25 13.34
CA LEU A 10 -4.82 14.19 13.20
C LEU A 10 -5.49 14.07 14.56
N LYS A 11 -4.94 13.27 15.48
CA LYS A 11 -5.39 13.20 16.88
C LYS A 11 -5.37 14.57 17.56
N ALA A 12 -4.33 15.36 17.37
CA ALA A 12 -4.25 16.70 17.94
C ALA A 12 -5.35 17.63 17.42
N GLY A 13 -5.64 17.59 16.11
CA GLY A 13 -6.75 18.33 15.49
C GLY A 13 -8.12 17.88 15.98
N LEU A 14 -8.32 16.57 16.18
CA LEU A 14 -9.60 16.01 16.60
C LEU A 14 -9.84 16.11 18.12
N SER A 15 -8.79 16.07 18.93
CA SER A 15 -8.92 16.05 20.41
C SER A 15 -9.65 17.27 20.97
N GLY A 16 -9.41 18.45 20.41
CA GLY A 16 -10.11 19.68 20.77
C GLY A 16 -11.59 19.68 20.39
N LEU A 17 -11.95 19.01 19.31
CA LEU A 17 -13.34 18.91 18.84
C LEU A 17 -14.19 18.01 19.75
N PHE A 18 -13.63 16.93 20.27
CA PHE A 18 -14.35 16.01 21.15
C PHE A 18 -14.64 16.60 22.54
N ALA A 19 -14.02 17.72 22.93
CA ALA A 19 -14.31 18.42 24.18
C ALA A 19 -15.47 19.45 24.06
N ARG A 20 -15.97 19.67 22.85
CA ARG A 20 -16.98 20.70 22.56
C ARG A 20 -18.41 20.15 22.59
N LYS A 21 -19.38 21.09 22.68
CA LYS A 21 -20.81 20.77 22.52
C LYS A 21 -21.08 20.28 21.10
N ILE A 22 -21.88 19.23 20.98
CA ILE A 22 -22.27 18.67 19.68
C ILE A 22 -23.37 19.53 19.08
N ASP A 23 -23.03 20.25 18.00
CA ASP A 23 -23.91 21.10 17.23
C ASP A 23 -23.53 21.08 15.72
N ALA A 24 -24.26 21.81 14.90
CA ALA A 24 -24.01 21.86 13.47
C ALA A 24 -22.59 22.39 13.13
N ALA A 25 -22.10 23.38 13.88
CA ALA A 25 -20.78 23.98 13.67
C ALA A 25 -19.66 22.99 13.96
N LEU A 26 -19.81 22.12 14.97
CA LEU A 26 -18.85 21.05 15.25
C LEU A 26 -18.72 20.07 14.08
N PHE A 27 -19.82 19.66 13.45
CA PHE A 27 -19.80 18.76 12.30
C PHE A 27 -19.14 19.40 11.06
N GLU A 28 -19.30 20.72 10.88
CA GLU A 28 -18.61 21.44 9.80
C GLU A 28 -17.09 21.45 10.04
N GLU A 29 -16.67 21.78 11.25
CA GLU A 29 -15.24 21.82 11.61
C GLU A 29 -14.62 20.42 11.58
N LEU A 30 -15.34 19.38 12.00
CA LEU A 30 -14.92 17.99 11.86
C LEU A 30 -14.74 17.61 10.38
N GLY A 31 -15.67 18.01 9.52
CA GLY A 31 -15.57 17.84 8.08
C GLY A 31 -14.32 18.50 7.51
N ASN A 32 -14.05 19.74 7.89
CA ASN A 32 -12.84 20.46 7.47
C ASN A 32 -11.55 19.76 7.96
N THR A 33 -11.55 19.25 9.18
CA THR A 33 -10.40 18.50 9.75
C THR A 33 -10.14 17.20 8.97
N LEU A 34 -11.20 16.47 8.60
CA LEU A 34 -11.09 15.27 7.77
C LEU A 34 -10.59 15.58 6.35
N LEU A 35 -11.04 16.69 5.75
CA LEU A 35 -10.53 17.15 4.45
C LEU A 35 -9.05 17.51 4.51
N GLN A 36 -8.62 18.22 5.57
CA GLN A 36 -7.21 18.55 5.78
C GLN A 36 -6.32 17.33 6.00
N ALA A 37 -6.90 16.23 6.51
CA ALA A 37 -6.24 14.93 6.61
C ALA A 37 -6.23 14.12 5.30
N ASP A 38 -6.66 14.71 4.18
CA ASP A 38 -6.76 14.09 2.86
C ASP A 38 -7.78 12.93 2.76
N CYS A 39 -8.84 12.92 3.59
CA CYS A 39 -9.91 11.91 3.46
C CYS A 39 -10.68 11.99 2.12
N GLY A 40 -10.60 13.13 1.42
CA GLY A 40 -11.38 13.38 0.21
C GLY A 40 -12.84 13.76 0.49
N VAL A 41 -13.46 14.44 -0.46
CA VAL A 41 -14.81 15.03 -0.29
C VAL A 41 -15.86 13.93 -0.08
N ALA A 42 -15.87 12.91 -0.93
CA ALA A 42 -16.89 11.86 -0.90
C ALA A 42 -16.83 11.02 0.40
N ALA A 43 -15.63 10.70 0.89
CA ALA A 43 -15.47 9.97 2.15
C ALA A 43 -15.84 10.85 3.35
N THR A 44 -15.41 12.11 3.37
CA THR A 44 -15.77 13.07 4.44
C THR A 44 -17.27 13.23 4.55
N GLN A 45 -17.98 13.45 3.43
CA GLN A 45 -19.43 13.57 3.44
C GLN A 45 -20.13 12.30 3.97
N ALA A 46 -19.66 11.12 3.56
CA ALA A 46 -20.20 9.85 4.05
C ALA A 46 -19.99 9.67 5.55
N LEU A 47 -18.79 10.01 6.07
CA LEU A 47 -18.47 9.94 7.50
C LEU A 47 -19.35 10.90 8.30
N ILE A 48 -19.44 12.17 7.89
CA ILE A 48 -20.27 13.18 8.58
C ILE A 48 -21.75 12.79 8.56
N ALA A 49 -22.27 12.29 7.43
CA ALA A 49 -23.66 11.81 7.34
C ALA A 49 -23.92 10.66 8.32
N SER A 50 -23.02 9.68 8.39
CA SER A 50 -23.11 8.57 9.34
C SER A 50 -23.12 9.04 10.80
N LEU A 51 -22.26 10.01 11.15
CA LEU A 51 -22.21 10.55 12.50
C LEU A 51 -23.48 11.30 12.89
N ARG A 52 -24.03 12.09 11.96
CA ARG A 52 -25.31 12.79 12.19
C ARG A 52 -26.47 11.82 12.42
N GLN A 53 -26.51 10.71 11.69
CA GLN A 53 -27.53 9.66 11.89
C GLN A 53 -27.42 8.97 13.25
N GLN A 54 -26.20 8.76 13.76
CA GLN A 54 -25.95 8.13 15.06
C GLN A 54 -26.28 9.03 16.25
N ASN A 55 -26.42 10.35 16.01
CA ASN A 55 -26.77 11.37 16.99
C ASN A 55 -26.02 11.23 18.34
N PRO A 56 -24.67 11.29 18.33
CA PRO A 56 -23.86 11.07 19.53
C PRO A 56 -24.21 12.12 20.60
N VAL A 57 -24.29 11.67 21.86
CA VAL A 57 -24.76 12.49 22.98
C VAL A 57 -23.65 13.31 23.64
N ASP A 58 -22.39 12.88 23.48
CA ASP A 58 -21.21 13.52 24.04
C ASP A 58 -19.96 13.29 23.16
N GLY A 59 -18.86 13.96 23.47
CA GLY A 59 -17.63 13.85 22.72
C GLY A 59 -17.01 12.44 22.75
N ALA A 60 -17.20 11.70 23.81
CA ALA A 60 -16.71 10.32 23.88
C ALA A 60 -17.52 9.40 22.95
N ALA A 61 -18.83 9.61 22.88
CA ALA A 61 -19.72 8.91 21.93
C ALA A 61 -19.38 9.33 20.49
N LEU A 62 -19.15 10.61 20.21
CA LEU A 62 -18.74 11.12 18.89
C LEU A 62 -17.41 10.49 18.44
N ARG A 63 -16.43 10.41 19.35
CA ARG A 63 -15.13 9.80 19.05
C ARG A 63 -15.28 8.30 18.70
N ARG A 64 -16.06 7.56 19.49
CA ARG A 64 -16.34 6.14 19.17
C ARG A 64 -17.07 6.00 17.84
N ALA A 65 -18.11 6.80 17.61
CA ALA A 65 -18.88 6.79 16.37
C ALA A 65 -18.00 7.09 15.16
N LEU A 66 -17.09 8.08 15.23
CA LEU A 66 -16.14 8.39 14.15
C LEU A 66 -15.18 7.23 13.89
N ARG A 67 -14.59 6.65 14.95
CA ARG A 67 -13.70 5.49 14.80
C ARG A 67 -14.41 4.32 14.13
N ASP A 68 -15.63 4.01 14.58
CA ASP A 68 -16.42 2.90 14.05
C ASP A 68 -16.84 3.19 12.58
N ALA A 69 -17.21 4.42 12.25
CA ALA A 69 -17.52 4.84 10.88
C ALA A 69 -16.28 4.71 9.96
N VAL A 70 -15.10 5.13 10.42
CA VAL A 70 -13.83 4.96 9.67
C VAL A 70 -13.49 3.47 9.54
N THR A 71 -13.64 2.68 10.59
CA THR A 71 -13.41 1.23 10.53
C THR A 71 -14.30 0.58 9.48
N ASN A 72 -15.61 0.89 9.49
CA ASN A 72 -16.57 0.34 8.53
C ASN A 72 -16.25 0.77 7.09
N LEU A 73 -15.83 2.01 6.89
CA LEU A 73 -15.42 2.52 5.58
C LEU A 73 -14.18 1.80 5.05
N LEU A 74 -13.22 1.48 5.92
CA LEU A 74 -11.95 0.85 5.54
C LEU A 74 -12.00 -0.68 5.51
N SER A 75 -12.97 -1.32 6.16
CA SER A 75 -13.09 -2.78 6.24
C SER A 75 -13.08 -3.48 4.87
N PRO A 76 -13.72 -2.95 3.82
CA PRO A 76 -13.66 -3.56 2.49
C PRO A 76 -12.24 -3.57 1.87
N LEU A 77 -11.33 -2.71 2.35
CA LEU A 77 -9.94 -2.69 1.90
C LEU A 77 -9.07 -3.75 2.59
N GLN A 78 -9.52 -4.34 3.68
CA GLN A 78 -8.73 -5.32 4.42
C GLN A 78 -8.75 -6.66 3.71
N ARG A 79 -7.56 -7.14 3.32
CA ARG A 79 -7.35 -8.44 2.71
C ARG A 79 -5.97 -8.99 3.09
N GLU A 80 -5.93 -10.26 3.44
CA GLU A 80 -4.67 -10.96 3.69
C GLU A 80 -4.02 -11.43 2.38
N LEU A 81 -2.69 -11.51 2.39
CA LEU A 81 -1.92 -12.08 1.28
C LEU A 81 -1.94 -13.61 1.39
N ASP A 82 -2.62 -14.27 0.45
CA ASP A 82 -2.61 -15.72 0.33
C ASP A 82 -1.67 -16.17 -0.78
N THR A 83 -0.53 -16.76 -0.41
CA THR A 83 0.47 -17.29 -1.33
C THR A 83 0.33 -18.79 -1.58
N SER A 84 -0.71 -19.44 -1.07
CA SER A 84 -0.91 -20.89 -1.21
C SER A 84 -1.42 -21.32 -2.60
N ARG A 85 -1.94 -20.37 -3.37
CA ARG A 85 -2.63 -20.61 -4.65
C ARG A 85 -1.73 -21.06 -5.81
N ALA A 86 -0.41 -20.87 -5.69
CA ALA A 86 0.55 -21.25 -6.75
C ALA A 86 1.97 -21.41 -6.18
N LYS A 87 2.82 -22.16 -6.92
CA LYS A 87 4.25 -22.31 -6.60
C LYS A 87 5.08 -22.32 -7.89
N PRO A 88 5.95 -21.32 -8.11
CA PRO A 88 6.11 -20.11 -7.29
C PRO A 88 4.88 -19.19 -7.38
N PHE A 89 4.53 -18.56 -6.27
CA PHE A 89 3.57 -17.46 -6.24
C PHE A 89 4.24 -16.17 -6.71
N VAL A 90 3.67 -15.47 -7.66
CA VAL A 90 4.32 -14.31 -8.31
C VAL A 90 3.65 -13.02 -7.88
N ILE A 91 4.44 -12.13 -7.26
CA ILE A 91 4.02 -10.79 -6.86
C ILE A 91 4.75 -9.78 -7.75
N MET A 92 4.03 -8.95 -8.48
CA MET A 92 4.58 -7.85 -9.25
C MET A 92 4.38 -6.53 -8.48
N ILE A 93 5.46 -5.77 -8.28
CA ILE A 93 5.43 -4.50 -7.56
C ILE A 93 5.51 -3.35 -8.54
N ALA A 94 4.52 -2.44 -8.48
CA ALA A 94 4.45 -1.24 -9.29
C ALA A 94 4.42 0.03 -8.42
N GLY A 95 4.62 1.20 -9.02
CA GLY A 95 4.53 2.50 -8.34
C GLY A 95 5.50 3.54 -8.88
N VAL A 96 5.34 4.78 -8.45
CA VAL A 96 6.17 5.90 -8.88
C VAL A 96 7.58 5.85 -8.27
N ASN A 97 8.52 6.62 -8.82
CA ASN A 97 9.84 6.79 -8.20
C ASN A 97 9.69 7.43 -6.81
N GLY A 98 10.46 6.94 -5.84
CA GLY A 98 10.43 7.45 -4.47
C GLY A 98 9.25 6.96 -3.61
N SER A 99 8.32 6.15 -4.15
CA SER A 99 7.22 5.60 -3.35
C SER A 99 7.64 4.53 -2.34
N GLY A 100 8.89 4.08 -2.36
CA GLY A 100 9.40 3.05 -1.44
C GLY A 100 9.30 1.61 -1.97
N LYS A 101 9.18 1.39 -3.29
CA LYS A 101 9.06 0.04 -3.89
C LYS A 101 10.16 -0.92 -3.45
N THR A 102 11.42 -0.60 -3.71
CA THR A 102 12.56 -1.48 -3.41
C THR A 102 12.67 -1.78 -1.92
N THR A 103 12.42 -0.78 -1.07
CA THR A 103 12.35 -0.96 0.39
C THR A 103 11.19 -1.88 0.79
N SER A 104 10.01 -1.68 0.19
CA SER A 104 8.84 -2.54 0.44
C SER A 104 9.07 -3.97 0.00
N ILE A 105 9.77 -4.20 -1.12
CA ILE A 105 10.16 -5.54 -1.59
C ILE A 105 11.04 -6.23 -0.56
N GLY A 106 12.07 -5.54 -0.05
CA GLY A 106 12.96 -6.09 0.97
C GLY A 106 12.22 -6.46 2.25
N LYS A 107 11.34 -5.59 2.74
CA LYS A 107 10.51 -5.83 3.93
C LYS A 107 9.47 -6.94 3.71
N LEU A 108 8.85 -6.99 2.52
CA LEU A 108 7.90 -8.03 2.16
C LEU A 108 8.58 -9.41 2.08
N ALA A 109 9.80 -9.46 1.51
CA ALA A 109 10.60 -10.69 1.50
C ALA A 109 10.89 -11.17 2.94
N ARG A 110 11.27 -10.27 3.84
CA ARG A 110 11.47 -10.58 5.27
C ARG A 110 10.21 -11.09 5.93
N TRP A 111 9.07 -10.43 5.68
CA TRP A 111 7.78 -10.86 6.21
C TRP A 111 7.39 -12.26 5.71
N LEU A 112 7.55 -12.53 4.41
CA LEU A 112 7.27 -13.86 3.83
C LEU A 112 8.18 -14.95 4.44
N GLN A 113 9.47 -14.65 4.67
CA GLN A 113 10.38 -15.57 5.34
C GLN A 113 9.93 -15.86 6.78
N SER A 114 9.42 -14.87 7.51
CA SER A 114 8.85 -15.09 8.86
C SER A 114 7.63 -16.02 8.85
N GLN A 115 6.94 -16.13 7.70
CA GLN A 115 5.86 -17.09 7.46
C GLN A 115 6.35 -18.45 6.90
N GLY A 116 7.68 -18.69 6.94
CA GLY A 116 8.30 -19.94 6.48
C GLY A 116 8.37 -20.09 4.95
N LYS A 117 8.23 -18.99 4.18
CA LYS A 117 8.29 -19.03 2.70
C LYS A 117 9.71 -18.78 2.20
N SER A 118 10.15 -19.57 1.22
CA SER A 118 11.34 -19.28 0.44
C SER A 118 11.00 -18.24 -0.66
N VAL A 119 11.85 -17.19 -0.74
CA VAL A 119 11.60 -16.04 -1.62
C VAL A 119 12.75 -15.89 -2.60
N LEU A 120 12.44 -15.44 -3.83
CA LEU A 120 13.37 -15.02 -4.85
C LEU A 120 12.97 -13.64 -5.36
N LEU A 121 13.94 -12.75 -5.59
CA LEU A 121 13.71 -11.41 -6.10
C LEU A 121 14.11 -11.30 -7.58
N ALA A 122 13.31 -10.61 -8.38
CA ALA A 122 13.62 -10.28 -9.76
C ALA A 122 13.83 -8.76 -9.91
N ALA A 123 15.05 -8.35 -10.29
CA ALA A 123 15.45 -6.94 -10.45
C ALA A 123 14.99 -6.40 -11.82
N GLY A 124 13.67 -6.20 -11.98
CA GLY A 124 13.10 -5.73 -13.26
C GLY A 124 13.21 -4.22 -13.48
N ASP A 125 13.70 -3.40 -12.54
CA ASP A 125 14.13 -2.02 -12.80
C ASP A 125 15.53 -2.01 -13.45
N THR A 126 15.61 -2.41 -14.72
CA THR A 126 16.89 -2.56 -15.44
C THR A 126 17.50 -1.24 -15.89
N PHE A 127 16.74 -0.16 -15.90
CA PHE A 127 17.20 1.16 -16.33
C PHE A 127 18.02 1.91 -15.27
N ARG A 128 17.84 1.55 -14.00
CA ARG A 128 18.46 2.25 -12.87
C ARG A 128 19.45 1.35 -12.17
N ALA A 129 20.77 1.58 -12.42
CA ALA A 129 21.84 0.82 -11.76
C ALA A 129 21.68 0.84 -10.23
N ALA A 130 21.45 2.02 -9.63
CA ALA A 130 21.26 2.18 -8.20
C ALA A 130 20.05 1.40 -7.65
N ALA A 131 18.97 1.21 -8.43
CA ALA A 131 17.83 0.41 -7.99
C ALA A 131 18.18 -1.08 -7.92
N ARG A 132 18.96 -1.56 -8.88
CA ARG A 132 19.45 -2.96 -8.87
C ARG A 132 20.41 -3.22 -7.71
N GLU A 133 21.34 -2.30 -7.46
CA GLU A 133 22.26 -2.36 -6.31
C GLU A 133 21.47 -2.36 -4.99
N GLN A 134 20.51 -1.46 -4.85
CA GLN A 134 19.66 -1.39 -3.67
C GLN A 134 18.88 -2.70 -3.45
N LEU A 135 18.34 -3.30 -4.53
CA LEU A 135 17.64 -4.58 -4.40
C LEU A 135 18.59 -5.73 -4.05
N ALA A 136 19.83 -5.72 -4.58
CA ALA A 136 20.86 -6.67 -4.23
C ALA A 136 21.25 -6.58 -2.74
N ASP A 137 21.37 -5.35 -2.21
CA ASP A 137 21.61 -5.11 -0.78
C ASP A 137 20.48 -5.67 0.09
N TRP A 138 19.21 -5.46 -0.31
CA TRP A 138 18.07 -6.07 0.38
C TRP A 138 18.10 -7.59 0.30
N GLY A 139 18.48 -8.15 -0.86
CA GLY A 139 18.68 -9.58 -1.03
C GLY A 139 19.74 -10.13 -0.07
N ALA A 140 20.90 -9.47 0.01
CA ALA A 140 21.98 -9.85 0.90
C ALA A 140 21.57 -9.78 2.39
N ARG A 141 20.91 -8.70 2.81
CA ARG A 141 20.40 -8.52 4.19
C ARG A 141 19.42 -9.61 4.61
N ASN A 142 18.59 -10.08 3.69
CA ASN A 142 17.59 -11.11 3.95
C ASN A 142 18.08 -12.52 3.64
N GLY A 143 19.29 -12.71 3.08
CA GLY A 143 19.75 -14.00 2.58
C GLY A 143 18.89 -14.53 1.41
N VAL A 144 18.35 -13.63 0.58
CA VAL A 144 17.44 -13.95 -0.54
C VAL A 144 18.19 -13.81 -1.86
N THR A 145 18.05 -14.80 -2.75
CA THR A 145 18.62 -14.71 -4.11
C THR A 145 17.94 -13.62 -4.93
N VAL A 146 18.73 -12.77 -5.58
CA VAL A 146 18.28 -11.75 -6.53
C VAL A 146 18.73 -12.17 -7.93
N ILE A 147 17.77 -12.26 -8.86
CA ILE A 147 18.06 -12.43 -10.29
C ILE A 147 18.08 -11.04 -10.93
N SER A 148 19.21 -10.70 -11.54
CA SER A 148 19.43 -9.41 -12.20
C SER A 148 20.24 -9.60 -13.46
N GLN A 149 20.09 -8.66 -14.40
CA GLN A 149 20.94 -8.53 -15.59
C GLN A 149 21.59 -7.16 -15.59
N ALA A 150 22.85 -7.06 -16.07
CA ALA A 150 23.60 -5.80 -16.10
C ALA A 150 22.91 -4.75 -17.00
N SER A 151 22.33 -5.20 -18.11
CA SER A 151 21.47 -4.44 -19.01
C SER A 151 20.49 -5.43 -19.64
N GLY A 152 19.27 -5.00 -19.94
CA GLY A 152 18.35 -5.93 -20.60
C GLY A 152 16.90 -5.52 -20.49
N ASP A 153 16.07 -6.37 -21.08
CA ASP A 153 14.62 -6.26 -21.04
C ASP A 153 14.11 -6.67 -19.65
N PRO A 154 13.35 -5.80 -18.94
CA PRO A 154 12.72 -6.14 -17.68
C PRO A 154 11.94 -7.47 -17.71
N GLY A 155 11.30 -7.77 -18.86
CA GLY A 155 10.59 -9.03 -19.05
C GLY A 155 11.51 -10.25 -19.03
N ALA A 156 12.70 -10.15 -19.62
CA ALA A 156 13.67 -11.26 -19.61
C ALA A 156 14.14 -11.57 -18.19
N VAL A 157 14.41 -10.55 -17.38
CA VAL A 157 14.78 -10.73 -15.95
C VAL A 157 13.69 -11.47 -15.18
N VAL A 158 12.42 -11.09 -15.37
CA VAL A 158 11.30 -11.76 -14.71
C VAL A 158 11.12 -13.19 -15.22
N PHE A 159 11.30 -13.44 -16.52
CA PHE A 159 11.25 -14.78 -17.09
C PHE A 159 12.33 -15.68 -16.48
N ASP A 160 13.58 -15.23 -16.43
CA ASP A 160 14.71 -15.95 -15.84
C ASP A 160 14.50 -16.22 -14.35
N ALA A 161 13.97 -15.21 -13.62
CA ALA A 161 13.64 -15.37 -12.21
C ALA A 161 12.60 -16.46 -11.96
N LEU A 162 11.57 -16.55 -12.81
CA LEU A 162 10.56 -17.60 -12.72
C LEU A 162 11.14 -18.99 -13.05
N GLY A 163 12.03 -19.06 -14.04
CA GLY A 163 12.78 -20.28 -14.35
C GLY A 163 13.65 -20.73 -13.17
N ALA A 164 14.42 -19.82 -12.60
CA ALA A 164 15.27 -20.07 -11.43
C ALA A 164 14.46 -20.46 -10.19
N ALA A 165 13.29 -19.84 -9.97
CA ALA A 165 12.42 -20.14 -8.85
C ALA A 165 11.86 -21.57 -8.95
N ARG A 166 11.41 -21.99 -10.12
CA ARG A 166 10.96 -23.37 -10.35
C ARG A 166 12.06 -24.39 -10.11
N ALA A 167 13.24 -24.13 -10.67
CA ALA A 167 14.40 -25.04 -10.51
C ALA A 167 14.85 -25.21 -9.05
N ARG A 168 14.68 -24.15 -8.23
CA ARG A 168 15.05 -24.14 -6.82
C ARG A 168 13.91 -24.52 -5.87
N GLY A 169 12.69 -24.70 -6.38
CA GLY A 169 11.50 -24.95 -5.56
C GLY A 169 11.09 -23.77 -4.67
N ALA A 170 11.41 -22.52 -5.09
CA ALA A 170 11.07 -21.33 -4.33
C ALA A 170 9.54 -21.17 -4.24
N ASP A 171 9.03 -20.69 -3.09
CA ASP A 171 7.61 -20.52 -2.84
C ASP A 171 7.07 -19.24 -3.48
N VAL A 172 7.86 -18.15 -3.44
CA VAL A 172 7.43 -16.82 -3.90
C VAL A 172 8.49 -16.14 -4.75
N VAL A 173 8.06 -15.50 -5.84
CA VAL A 173 8.88 -14.56 -6.62
C VAL A 173 8.30 -13.16 -6.46
N ILE A 174 9.14 -12.18 -6.07
CA ILE A 174 8.76 -10.77 -6.06
C ILE A 174 9.51 -10.08 -7.20
N ALA A 175 8.76 -9.54 -8.17
CA ALA A 175 9.29 -8.80 -9.30
C ALA A 175 9.24 -7.29 -9.03
N ASP A 176 10.41 -6.66 -8.91
CA ASP A 176 10.54 -5.20 -8.94
C ASP A 176 10.28 -4.71 -10.37
N THR A 177 9.65 -3.55 -10.51
CA THR A 177 9.49 -2.88 -11.79
C THR A 177 9.98 -1.44 -11.71
N ALA A 178 10.38 -0.89 -12.83
CA ALA A 178 10.83 0.49 -12.92
C ALA A 178 9.73 1.44 -12.41
N GLY A 179 10.11 2.38 -11.53
CA GLY A 179 9.20 3.41 -11.03
C GLY A 179 8.88 4.42 -12.13
N ARG A 180 7.59 4.70 -12.33
CA ARG A 180 7.13 5.55 -13.43
C ARG A 180 5.97 6.43 -12.99
N LEU A 181 5.87 7.61 -13.64
CA LEU A 181 4.66 8.43 -13.52
C LEU A 181 3.61 7.86 -14.49
N PRO A 182 2.35 7.76 -14.07
CA PRO A 182 1.26 7.22 -14.90
C PRO A 182 1.02 7.96 -16.21
N THR A 183 1.45 9.24 -16.28
CA THR A 183 1.34 10.09 -17.46
C THR A 183 2.27 9.69 -18.61
N GLN A 184 3.26 8.83 -18.36
CA GLN A 184 4.24 8.38 -19.36
C GLN A 184 3.77 7.08 -20.00
N LEU A 185 2.99 7.17 -21.08
CA LEU A 185 2.31 6.04 -21.73
C LEU A 185 3.26 4.90 -22.15
N HIS A 186 4.41 5.21 -22.74
CA HIS A 186 5.37 4.19 -23.19
C HIS A 186 5.95 3.38 -22.03
N LEU A 187 6.05 3.99 -20.84
CA LEU A 187 6.56 3.33 -19.64
C LEU A 187 5.48 2.43 -18.99
N MET A 188 4.23 2.81 -19.10
CA MET A 188 3.13 1.95 -18.69
C MET A 188 3.03 0.72 -19.61
N GLU A 189 3.30 0.86 -20.90
CA GLU A 189 3.38 -0.29 -21.82
C GLU A 189 4.51 -1.25 -21.46
N GLU A 190 5.65 -0.75 -20.99
CA GLU A 190 6.73 -1.59 -20.50
C GLU A 190 6.31 -2.45 -19.29
N ILE A 191 5.65 -1.85 -18.31
CA ILE A 191 5.15 -2.61 -17.15
C ILE A 191 4.08 -3.64 -17.59
N ARG A 192 3.20 -3.27 -18.52
CA ARG A 192 2.24 -4.21 -19.14
C ARG A 192 2.95 -5.36 -19.84
N LYS A 193 4.08 -5.11 -20.53
CA LYS A 193 4.91 -6.14 -21.15
C LYS A 193 5.44 -7.10 -20.09
N VAL A 194 5.98 -6.60 -18.98
CA VAL A 194 6.45 -7.44 -17.86
C VAL A 194 5.33 -8.35 -17.35
N LYS A 195 4.13 -7.80 -17.15
CA LYS A 195 2.94 -8.56 -16.74
C LYS A 195 2.62 -9.69 -17.74
N ARG A 196 2.62 -9.38 -19.06
CA ARG A 196 2.37 -10.38 -20.11
C ARG A 196 3.43 -11.48 -20.13
N VAL A 197 4.70 -11.13 -19.92
CA VAL A 197 5.81 -12.11 -19.87
C VAL A 197 5.67 -13.01 -18.66
N ALA A 198 5.36 -12.49 -17.49
CA ALA A 198 5.08 -13.28 -16.30
C ALA A 198 3.93 -14.29 -16.55
N ALA A 199 2.83 -13.85 -17.17
CA ALA A 199 1.69 -14.69 -17.51
C ALA A 199 2.04 -15.83 -18.49
N ARG A 200 2.96 -15.57 -19.43
CA ARG A 200 3.45 -16.60 -20.37
C ARG A 200 4.40 -17.59 -19.69
N ALA A 201 5.22 -17.12 -18.76
CA ALA A 201 6.19 -17.94 -18.04
C ALA A 201 5.53 -18.85 -17.01
N GLN A 202 4.43 -18.40 -16.41
CA GLN A 202 3.69 -19.15 -15.39
C GLN A 202 2.18 -18.87 -15.50
N ALA A 203 1.38 -19.93 -15.59
CA ALA A 203 -0.07 -19.80 -15.67
C ALA A 203 -0.64 -19.03 -14.45
N GLY A 204 -1.49 -18.04 -14.72
CA GLY A 204 -2.09 -17.20 -13.70
C GLY A 204 -1.20 -16.08 -13.14
N ALA A 205 0.10 -16.04 -13.49
CA ALA A 205 1.00 -14.98 -13.02
C ALA A 205 0.78 -13.65 -13.79
N PRO A 206 1.09 -12.50 -13.16
CA PRO A 206 1.35 -12.37 -11.72
C PRO A 206 0.08 -12.64 -10.91
N HIS A 207 0.20 -13.36 -9.80
CA HIS A 207 -0.92 -13.70 -8.92
C HIS A 207 -1.36 -12.50 -8.08
N GLU A 208 -0.41 -11.59 -7.81
CA GLU A 208 -0.67 -10.27 -7.23
C GLU A 208 0.05 -9.18 -8.03
N VAL A 209 -0.65 -8.08 -8.26
CA VAL A 209 -0.12 -6.81 -8.80
C VAL A 209 -0.33 -5.76 -7.73
N LEU A 210 0.75 -5.42 -7.00
CA LEU A 210 0.70 -4.52 -5.86
C LEU A 210 1.25 -3.15 -6.24
N LEU A 211 0.48 -2.10 -5.98
CA LEU A 211 0.94 -0.72 -6.12
C LEU A 211 1.48 -0.22 -4.78
N VAL A 212 2.71 0.29 -4.80
CA VAL A 212 3.31 0.95 -3.63
C VAL A 212 3.01 2.44 -3.69
N LEU A 213 2.26 2.92 -2.70
CA LEU A 213 1.83 4.31 -2.54
C LEU A 213 2.58 4.99 -1.40
N ASP A 214 3.03 6.21 -1.62
CA ASP A 214 3.54 7.10 -0.58
C ASP A 214 2.38 7.87 0.04
N ALA A 215 2.11 7.67 1.33
CA ALA A 215 1.04 8.34 2.06
C ALA A 215 1.18 9.87 2.07
N ASN A 216 2.41 10.41 1.91
CA ASN A 216 2.63 11.86 1.84
C ASN A 216 2.04 12.52 0.59
N THR A 217 1.72 11.75 -0.45
CA THR A 217 1.20 12.31 -1.72
C THR A 217 -0.26 12.75 -1.64
N GLY A 218 -0.96 12.41 -0.55
CA GLY A 218 -2.33 12.85 -0.32
C GLY A 218 -3.28 12.47 -1.47
N GLN A 219 -4.10 13.40 -1.93
CA GLN A 219 -5.08 13.18 -3.02
C GLN A 219 -4.45 12.71 -4.34
N ASN A 220 -3.18 13.00 -4.60
CA ASN A 220 -2.49 12.47 -5.78
C ASN A 220 -2.37 10.93 -5.74
N SER A 221 -2.43 10.31 -4.55
CA SER A 221 -2.46 8.85 -4.42
C SER A 221 -3.67 8.23 -5.12
N LEU A 222 -4.84 8.86 -5.03
CA LEU A 222 -6.05 8.36 -5.68
C LEU A 222 -5.93 8.40 -7.21
N ALA A 223 -5.35 9.47 -7.77
CA ALA A 223 -5.07 9.54 -9.20
C ALA A 223 -4.07 8.46 -9.64
N GLN A 224 -3.05 8.16 -8.83
CA GLN A 224 -2.11 7.06 -9.09
C GLN A 224 -2.83 5.71 -9.05
N VAL A 225 -3.62 5.42 -8.00
CA VAL A 225 -4.39 4.17 -7.89
C VAL A 225 -5.22 3.96 -9.15
N LYS A 226 -6.00 4.96 -9.56
CA LYS A 226 -6.86 4.89 -10.75
C LYS A 226 -6.05 4.58 -12.01
N ALA A 227 -4.98 5.33 -12.26
CA ALA A 227 -4.20 5.17 -13.49
C ALA A 227 -3.45 3.83 -13.55
N PHE A 228 -2.90 3.36 -12.43
CA PHE A 228 -2.24 2.06 -12.38
C PHE A 228 -3.23 0.91 -12.43
N ASP A 229 -4.41 1.05 -11.80
CA ASP A 229 -5.46 0.03 -11.86
C ASP A 229 -6.02 -0.11 -13.28
N ASP A 230 -6.34 0.99 -13.95
CA ASP A 230 -6.80 0.99 -15.35
C ASP A 230 -5.76 0.37 -16.30
N ALA A 231 -4.46 0.53 -15.99
CA ALA A 231 -3.38 0.01 -16.81
C ALA A 231 -3.02 -1.45 -16.54
N LEU A 232 -3.07 -1.88 -15.28
CA LEU A 232 -2.50 -3.15 -14.83
C LEU A 232 -3.52 -4.08 -14.18
N GLY A 233 -4.70 -3.59 -13.76
CA GLY A 233 -5.62 -4.34 -12.92
C GLY A 233 -4.96 -4.69 -11.60
N LEU A 234 -4.92 -3.72 -10.69
CA LEU A 234 -4.31 -3.88 -9.38
C LEU A 234 -5.08 -4.92 -8.56
N THR A 235 -4.35 -5.73 -7.83
CA THR A 235 -4.94 -6.66 -6.88
C THR A 235 -4.81 -6.20 -5.45
N GLY A 236 -3.90 -5.24 -5.18
CA GLY A 236 -3.71 -4.70 -3.85
C GLY A 236 -2.74 -3.53 -3.78
N LEU A 237 -2.67 -2.95 -2.59
CA LEU A 237 -1.84 -1.79 -2.27
C LEU A 237 -0.87 -2.12 -1.12
N ILE A 238 0.29 -1.47 -1.17
CA ILE A 238 1.20 -1.29 -0.04
C ILE A 238 1.30 0.21 0.21
N VAL A 239 0.90 0.67 1.39
CA VAL A 239 0.94 2.10 1.74
C VAL A 239 2.15 2.37 2.63
N THR A 240 3.05 3.24 2.19
CA THR A 240 4.33 3.53 2.84
C THR A 240 4.36 4.91 3.49
N LYS A 241 5.37 5.15 4.33
CA LYS A 241 5.68 6.45 4.94
C LYS A 241 4.56 7.02 5.80
N LEU A 242 3.76 6.17 6.39
CA LEU A 242 2.73 6.59 7.33
C LEU A 242 3.33 7.26 8.58
N ASP A 243 4.54 6.88 8.96
CA ASP A 243 5.28 7.43 10.10
C ASP A 243 5.62 8.92 9.97
N GLY A 244 5.73 9.44 8.75
CA GLY A 244 6.07 10.84 8.45
C GLY A 244 4.90 11.74 8.07
N THR A 245 3.65 11.23 7.98
CA THR A 245 2.55 11.98 7.37
C THR A 245 1.41 12.35 8.34
N ALA A 246 0.75 13.49 8.06
CA ALA A 246 -0.56 13.83 8.61
C ALA A 246 -1.72 13.38 7.69
N LYS A 247 -1.42 12.73 6.55
CA LYS A 247 -2.35 12.46 5.44
C LYS A 247 -2.88 11.01 5.43
N GLY A 248 -2.96 10.37 6.59
CA GLY A 248 -3.49 9.01 6.72
C GLY A 248 -4.93 8.84 6.24
N GLY A 249 -5.69 9.93 6.11
CA GLY A 249 -7.05 9.94 5.58
C GLY A 249 -7.17 9.54 4.11
N THR A 250 -6.07 9.55 3.33
CA THR A 250 -6.07 9.14 1.92
C THR A 250 -6.71 7.76 1.68
N LEU A 251 -6.55 6.82 2.64
CA LEU A 251 -7.20 5.50 2.54
C LEU A 251 -8.73 5.58 2.57
N CYS A 252 -9.30 6.58 3.27
CA CYS A 252 -10.75 6.81 3.25
C CYS A 252 -11.23 7.22 1.84
N GLY A 253 -10.45 8.06 1.16
CA GLY A 253 -10.72 8.43 -0.23
C GLY A 253 -10.66 7.23 -1.18
N ILE A 254 -9.62 6.41 -1.06
CA ILE A 254 -9.46 5.18 -1.85
C ILE A 254 -10.63 4.22 -1.59
N ALA A 255 -11.01 4.00 -0.32
CA ALA A 255 -12.12 3.14 0.05
C ALA A 255 -13.45 3.57 -0.59
N LYS A 256 -13.65 4.88 -0.74
CA LYS A 256 -14.89 5.43 -1.29
C LYS A 256 -14.94 5.47 -2.81
N GLU A 257 -13.81 5.78 -3.46
CA GLU A 257 -13.78 6.05 -4.90
C GLU A 257 -13.25 4.88 -5.75
N ARG A 258 -12.25 4.16 -5.23
CA ARG A 258 -11.64 3.01 -5.93
C ARG A 258 -11.17 1.97 -4.90
N PRO A 259 -12.05 1.13 -4.38
CA PRO A 259 -11.77 0.24 -3.26
C PRO A 259 -10.84 -0.94 -3.66
N ILE A 260 -9.55 -0.64 -3.82
CA ILE A 260 -8.50 -1.65 -4.01
C ILE A 260 -8.03 -2.12 -2.63
N PRO A 261 -7.93 -3.43 -2.38
CA PRO A 261 -7.47 -3.95 -1.10
C PRO A 261 -6.09 -3.42 -0.67
N VAL A 262 -5.93 -3.06 0.59
CA VAL A 262 -4.64 -2.73 1.20
C VAL A 262 -4.13 -3.99 1.91
N LEU A 263 -3.00 -4.53 1.46
CA LEU A 263 -2.41 -5.72 2.07
C LEU A 263 -1.45 -5.35 3.20
N PHE A 264 -0.64 -4.31 2.97
CA PHE A 264 0.39 -3.92 3.93
C PHE A 264 0.49 -2.41 4.11
N ILE A 265 0.94 -2.02 5.29
CA ILE A 265 1.32 -0.65 5.65
C ILE A 265 2.76 -0.60 6.14
N GLY A 266 3.52 0.40 5.66
CA GLY A 266 4.86 0.72 6.15
C GLY A 266 4.76 1.78 7.25
N VAL A 267 5.26 1.44 8.43
CA VAL A 267 5.10 2.23 9.66
C VAL A 267 6.42 2.73 10.24
N GLY A 268 7.52 2.61 9.51
CA GLY A 268 8.85 3.05 9.92
C GLY A 268 9.94 2.60 8.95
N GLU A 269 11.21 2.82 9.30
CA GLU A 269 12.38 2.54 8.47
C GLU A 269 12.98 1.13 8.70
N GLY A 270 12.66 0.47 9.80
CA GLY A 270 13.18 -0.86 10.15
C GLY A 270 12.75 -1.94 9.17
N ILE A 271 13.51 -3.03 9.13
CA ILE A 271 13.26 -4.17 8.23
C ILE A 271 11.92 -4.85 8.52
N ASP A 272 11.47 -4.83 9.77
CA ASP A 272 10.22 -5.43 10.24
C ASP A 272 9.05 -4.41 10.28
N ASP A 273 9.26 -3.16 9.79
CA ASP A 273 8.25 -2.09 9.78
C ASP A 273 7.32 -2.14 8.55
N LEU A 274 7.04 -3.34 8.07
CA LEU A 274 5.95 -3.62 7.12
C LEU A 274 4.96 -4.56 7.80
N ARG A 275 3.72 -4.11 7.98
CA ARG A 275 2.69 -4.86 8.71
C ARG A 275 1.47 -5.11 7.83
N PRO A 276 0.76 -6.24 7.98
CA PRO A 276 -0.56 -6.41 7.38
C PRO A 276 -1.49 -5.26 7.78
N PHE A 277 -2.34 -4.85 6.85
CA PHE A 277 -3.33 -3.81 7.12
C PHE A 277 -4.51 -4.38 7.90
N VAL A 278 -4.83 -3.75 9.03
CA VAL A 278 -6.02 -4.05 9.83
C VAL A 278 -6.83 -2.76 9.98
N ALA A 279 -8.02 -2.73 9.39
CA ALA A 279 -8.86 -1.53 9.31
C ALA A 279 -9.16 -0.92 10.69
N ARG A 280 -9.47 -1.75 11.67
CA ARG A 280 -9.75 -1.33 13.04
C ARG A 280 -8.53 -0.69 13.72
N GLU A 281 -7.38 -1.35 13.64
CA GLU A 281 -6.13 -0.82 14.24
C GLU A 281 -5.72 0.50 13.59
N PHE A 282 -5.92 0.60 12.26
CA PHE A 282 -5.67 1.83 11.54
C PHE A 282 -6.61 2.96 11.98
N ALA A 283 -7.91 2.69 12.10
CA ALA A 283 -8.90 3.66 12.58
C ALA A 283 -8.62 4.08 14.04
N GLU A 284 -8.26 3.15 14.92
CA GLU A 284 -7.85 3.43 16.31
C GLU A 284 -6.57 4.30 16.34
N ALA A 285 -5.61 4.02 15.48
CA ALA A 285 -4.41 4.84 15.36
C ALA A 285 -4.72 6.24 14.83
N LEU A 286 -5.65 6.37 13.89
CA LEU A 286 -6.01 7.63 13.23
C LEU A 286 -6.84 8.55 14.14
N ILE A 287 -7.80 8.01 14.88
CA ILE A 287 -8.80 8.77 15.68
C ILE A 287 -8.40 8.80 17.17
N GLY A 288 -7.83 7.76 17.66
CA GLY A 288 -7.38 7.61 19.05
C GLY A 288 -8.32 6.90 19.94
#